data_e437d450c5692dfa6dc05522cbb97771
#
_entry.id   e437d450c5692dfa6dc05522cbb97771
#
_cell.length_a   1.000
_cell.length_b   1.000
_cell.length_c   1.000
_cell.angle_alpha   90.00
_cell.angle_beta   90.00
_cell.angle_gamma   90.00
#
_symmetry.space_group_name_H-M   'P 1'
#
loop_
_entity.id
_entity.type
_entity.pdbx_description
1 polymer ?
#
loop_
_entity_poly.entity_id
_entity_poly.type
_entity_poly.pdbx_seq_one_letter_code
_entity_poly.pdbx_strand_id
1 'polypeptide(L)'
;MMSKSISVLMAAGLMAAGAIASGPAKAADAEIVLGAIVPSSGPFAEWGRTNTATLQMLEKQINDGGGVNGARLRILILDDATKPAQATNNLRKLAGDDHVLAVAGPLTSSAAEVTFPVANEMKVVSTSQASSKPGVAKLNRPWAFRNTIDEGVLGRTTVPYYKQAFGIKTVAIIFDAKDATAATVGGKIMPGLMKDNGIEVANANDPLSFNTGDLDVSAQVTKIKALNPDGVVVSADYSQAVTVIREMKRQGVIKPVVGSTQLISSAILKAAPEIPIVAPATFYASMAGDKPEKFVKELTPVLRKISGLPAEIEPSMYDANIYEIASIYIEAVKKAGVTGKPDDLEADRTRIRDYMAKLSGFAGLGGPIAFNEDGDAIKAFYIVQGQNGTWQSKVRGCSAPDGKQGC
;
A
#
# COMPACT_ATOMS: atom_id res chain seq x y z
N MET A 1 82.29 -56.42 -49.65
CA MET A 1 82.79 -55.36 -48.81
C MET A 1 81.62 -54.43 -48.48
N MET A 2 81.29 -54.36 -47.24
CA MET A 2 80.50 -53.44 -46.48
C MET A 2 79.15 -52.93 -47.07
N SER A 3 78.12 -53.59 -46.63
CA SER A 3 76.75 -53.21 -46.66
C SER A 3 76.51 -52.12 -45.60
N LYS A 4 75.81 -51.03 -45.88
CA LYS A 4 75.26 -50.10 -44.94
C LYS A 4 73.74 -50.15 -45.00
N SER A 5 73.12 -50.69 -43.92
CA SER A 5 71.71 -50.71 -43.73
C SER A 5 71.22 -49.32 -43.26
N ILE A 6 70.20 -48.81 -43.91
CA ILE A 6 69.49 -47.57 -43.50
C ILE A 6 68.19 -47.97 -42.79
N SER A 7 68.11 -47.70 -41.50
CA SER A 7 66.93 -47.88 -40.71
C SER A 7 66.00 -46.67 -40.88
N VAL A 8 64.77 -46.88 -41.32
CA VAL A 8 63.73 -45.86 -41.43
C VAL A 8 62.97 -45.89 -40.09
N LEU A 9 63.02 -44.78 -39.31
CA LEU A 9 62.17 -44.56 -38.13
C LEU A 9 60.85 -44.01 -38.64
N MET A 10 59.74 -44.75 -38.39
CA MET A 10 58.37 -44.25 -38.48
C MET A 10 58.05 -43.51 -37.17
N ALA A 11 57.85 -42.17 -37.21
CA ALA A 11 57.30 -41.36 -36.12
C ALA A 11 55.78 -41.40 -36.19
N ALA A 12 55.15 -42.07 -35.24
CA ALA A 12 53.73 -42.04 -35.07
C ALA A 12 53.33 -40.74 -34.33
N GLY A 13 52.73 -39.80 -35.06
CA GLY A 13 52.18 -38.59 -34.50
C GLY A 13 50.86 -38.86 -33.77
N LEU A 14 50.85 -38.77 -32.45
CA LEU A 14 49.61 -38.72 -31.62
C LEU A 14 48.93 -37.36 -31.82
N MET A 15 47.80 -37.31 -32.55
CA MET A 15 46.88 -36.17 -32.52
C MET A 15 46.09 -36.26 -31.21
N ALA A 16 46.48 -35.44 -30.25
CA ALA A 16 45.63 -35.14 -29.07
C ALA A 16 44.48 -34.24 -29.52
N ALA A 17 43.27 -34.84 -29.67
CA ALA A 17 42.03 -34.08 -29.85
C ALA A 17 41.71 -33.41 -28.51
N GLY A 18 42.03 -32.12 -28.41
CA GLY A 18 41.62 -31.27 -27.31
C GLY A 18 40.10 -31.16 -27.30
N ALA A 19 39.43 -31.92 -26.43
CA ALA A 19 38.01 -31.67 -26.09
C ALA A 19 37.93 -30.31 -25.37
N ILE A 20 37.53 -29.28 -26.11
CA ILE A 20 37.11 -28.02 -25.49
C ILE A 20 35.82 -28.36 -24.71
N ALA A 21 35.97 -28.60 -23.40
CA ALA A 21 34.83 -28.62 -22.51
C ALA A 21 34.23 -27.20 -22.51
N SER A 22 33.23 -26.97 -23.36
CA SER A 22 32.31 -25.84 -23.20
C SER A 22 31.63 -26.02 -21.85
N GLY A 23 32.14 -25.36 -20.83
CA GLY A 23 31.43 -25.23 -19.56
C GLY A 23 30.01 -24.70 -19.87
N PRO A 24 29.02 -25.05 -19.05
CA PRO A 24 27.69 -24.54 -19.27
C PRO A 24 27.77 -23.01 -19.33
N ALA A 25 27.39 -22.45 -20.49
CA ALA A 25 27.22 -21.01 -20.61
C ALA A 25 26.31 -20.60 -19.44
N LYS A 26 26.84 -19.77 -18.54
CA LYS A 26 26.07 -19.20 -17.45
C LYS A 26 24.89 -18.51 -18.14
N ALA A 27 23.71 -19.14 -18.09
CA ALA A 27 22.50 -18.52 -18.60
C ALA A 27 22.47 -17.13 -17.97
N ALA A 28 22.31 -16.09 -18.77
CA ALA A 28 22.12 -14.74 -18.26
C ALA A 28 21.08 -14.87 -17.15
N ASP A 29 21.45 -14.47 -15.91
CA ASP A 29 20.62 -14.70 -14.74
C ASP A 29 19.21 -14.17 -15.06
N ALA A 30 18.23 -15.07 -15.24
CA ALA A 30 16.86 -14.69 -15.60
C ALA A 30 16.35 -13.71 -14.53
N GLU A 31 15.77 -12.62 -14.95
CA GLU A 31 15.34 -11.56 -14.05
C GLU A 31 13.82 -11.40 -14.11
N ILE A 32 13.16 -11.40 -12.95
CA ILE A 32 11.75 -11.02 -12.80
C ILE A 32 11.71 -9.56 -12.38
N VAL A 33 11.22 -8.70 -13.25
CA VAL A 33 11.20 -7.25 -13.03
C VAL A 33 9.79 -6.78 -12.68
N LEU A 34 9.62 -6.24 -11.49
CA LEU A 34 8.42 -5.57 -11.02
C LEU A 34 8.66 -4.05 -10.93
N GLY A 35 7.61 -3.26 -11.05
CA GLY A 35 7.64 -1.83 -10.84
C GLY A 35 6.97 -1.43 -9.53
N ALA A 36 7.35 -0.27 -9.01
CA ALA A 36 6.63 0.39 -7.93
C ALA A 36 6.61 1.92 -8.11
N ILE A 37 5.50 2.55 -7.75
CA ILE A 37 5.34 4.00 -7.75
C ILE A 37 4.96 4.42 -6.35
N VAL A 38 5.84 5.18 -5.69
CA VAL A 38 5.70 5.60 -4.30
C VAL A 38 6.11 7.07 -4.14
N PRO A 39 5.50 7.86 -3.24
CA PRO A 39 5.84 9.26 -3.02
C PRO A 39 7.01 9.39 -2.03
N SER A 40 8.24 9.06 -2.43
CA SER A 40 9.43 9.16 -1.55
C SER A 40 9.82 10.60 -1.23
N SER A 41 9.24 11.57 -1.92
CA SER A 41 9.32 13.01 -1.65
C SER A 41 7.91 13.65 -1.66
N GLY A 42 7.81 14.94 -1.27
CA GLY A 42 6.54 15.64 -1.18
C GLY A 42 5.76 15.37 0.13
N PRO A 43 4.47 15.72 0.20
CA PRO A 43 3.66 15.63 1.42
C PRO A 43 3.56 14.24 2.05
N PHE A 44 3.58 13.17 1.25
CA PHE A 44 3.50 11.79 1.72
C PHE A 44 4.88 11.08 1.77
N ALA A 45 5.98 11.84 1.83
CA ALA A 45 7.34 11.32 1.79
C ALA A 45 7.65 10.28 2.88
N GLU A 46 7.05 10.38 4.05
CA GLU A 46 7.22 9.39 5.11
C GLU A 46 6.79 8.02 4.62
N TRP A 47 5.55 7.89 4.15
CA TRP A 47 5.02 6.62 3.63
C TRP A 47 5.75 6.12 2.39
N GLY A 48 6.14 7.03 1.48
CA GLY A 48 6.91 6.62 0.30
C GLY A 48 8.27 6.05 0.63
N ARG A 49 8.97 6.62 1.63
CA ARG A 49 10.27 6.12 2.09
C ARG A 49 10.16 4.79 2.85
N THR A 50 9.11 4.63 3.69
CA THR A 50 8.88 3.36 4.38
C THR A 50 8.46 2.26 3.39
N ASN A 51 7.62 2.58 2.41
CA ASN A 51 7.25 1.66 1.32
C ASN A 51 8.47 1.24 0.48
N THR A 52 9.38 2.18 0.15
CA THR A 52 10.64 1.88 -0.54
C THR A 52 11.46 0.86 0.24
N ALA A 53 11.67 1.11 1.54
CA ALA A 53 12.42 0.21 2.42
C ALA A 53 11.74 -1.16 2.56
N THR A 54 10.42 -1.20 2.60
CA THR A 54 9.63 -2.44 2.64
C THR A 54 9.86 -3.29 1.39
N LEU A 55 9.81 -2.67 0.20
CA LEU A 55 10.04 -3.36 -1.07
C LEU A 55 11.48 -3.84 -1.20
N GLN A 56 12.46 -3.03 -0.79
CA GLN A 56 13.88 -3.41 -0.78
C GLN A 56 14.16 -4.58 0.19
N MET A 57 13.53 -4.57 1.35
CA MET A 57 13.59 -5.69 2.30
C MET A 57 13.03 -6.97 1.67
N LEU A 58 11.85 -6.89 1.05
CA LEU A 58 11.22 -8.04 0.39
C LEU A 58 12.07 -8.56 -0.77
N GLU A 59 12.57 -7.68 -1.64
CA GLU A 59 13.45 -8.05 -2.75
C GLU A 59 14.68 -8.82 -2.26
N LYS A 60 15.32 -8.30 -1.21
CA LYS A 60 16.46 -8.97 -0.59
C LYS A 60 16.10 -10.35 -0.04
N GLN A 61 15.00 -10.47 0.71
CA GLN A 61 14.54 -11.73 1.30
C GLN A 61 14.27 -12.79 0.22
N ILE A 62 13.61 -12.40 -0.87
CA ILE A 62 13.31 -13.30 -2.00
C ILE A 62 14.60 -13.75 -2.68
N ASN A 63 15.54 -12.85 -2.94
CA ASN A 63 16.80 -13.16 -3.60
C ASN A 63 17.73 -14.00 -2.72
N ASP A 64 17.80 -13.72 -1.43
CA ASP A 64 18.53 -14.56 -0.45
C ASP A 64 17.93 -15.97 -0.38
N GLY A 65 16.63 -16.12 -0.62
CA GLY A 65 15.91 -17.40 -0.68
C GLY A 65 16.01 -18.13 -2.04
N GLY A 66 16.84 -17.65 -2.99
CA GLY A 66 17.04 -18.27 -4.31
C GLY A 66 16.16 -17.70 -5.42
N GLY A 67 15.53 -16.54 -5.19
CA GLY A 67 14.75 -15.80 -6.19
C GLY A 67 13.34 -16.34 -6.43
N VAL A 68 12.78 -16.00 -7.56
CA VAL A 68 11.44 -16.42 -8.00
C VAL A 68 11.60 -17.48 -9.09
N ASN A 69 11.30 -18.74 -8.78
CA ASN A 69 11.56 -19.87 -9.69
C ASN A 69 13.03 -19.95 -10.17
N GLY A 70 13.98 -19.55 -9.31
CA GLY A 70 15.41 -19.49 -9.66
C GLY A 70 15.84 -18.20 -10.38
N ALA A 71 14.93 -17.33 -10.78
CA ALA A 71 15.23 -16.04 -11.35
C ALA A 71 15.40 -14.96 -10.26
N ARG A 72 16.31 -14.03 -10.50
CA ARG A 72 16.50 -12.88 -9.60
C ARG A 72 15.29 -11.96 -9.64
N LEU A 73 14.77 -11.57 -8.49
CA LEU A 73 13.76 -10.50 -8.39
C LEU A 73 14.45 -9.13 -8.43
N ARG A 74 13.88 -8.21 -9.18
CA ARG A 74 14.24 -6.81 -9.20
C ARG A 74 12.98 -5.95 -9.11
N ILE A 75 12.96 -4.98 -8.20
CA ILE A 75 11.84 -4.05 -8.04
C ILE A 75 12.33 -2.63 -8.39
N LEU A 76 11.84 -2.10 -9.50
CA LEU A 76 12.15 -0.73 -9.93
C LEU A 76 11.22 0.25 -9.25
N ILE A 77 11.74 1.07 -8.35
CA ILE A 77 10.96 1.99 -7.51
C ILE A 77 11.14 3.41 -8.02
N LEU A 78 10.05 4.07 -8.41
CA LEU A 78 10.03 5.44 -8.89
C LEU A 78 9.25 6.36 -7.95
N ASP A 79 9.82 7.54 -7.68
CA ASP A 79 9.21 8.58 -6.85
C ASP A 79 8.22 9.41 -7.69
N ASP A 80 6.98 9.51 -7.27
CA ASP A 80 5.99 10.39 -7.88
C ASP A 80 5.88 11.78 -7.20
N ALA A 81 6.60 11.99 -6.12
CA ALA A 81 6.62 13.22 -5.34
C ALA A 81 5.21 13.69 -4.92
N THR A 82 4.28 12.77 -4.75
CA THR A 82 2.84 13.03 -4.51
C THR A 82 2.17 13.83 -5.66
N LYS A 83 2.72 13.76 -6.88
CA LYS A 83 2.22 14.46 -8.06
C LYS A 83 1.55 13.48 -9.03
N PRO A 84 0.22 13.57 -9.25
CA PRO A 84 -0.49 12.65 -10.14
C PRO A 84 0.10 12.56 -11.56
N ALA A 85 0.52 13.69 -12.14
CA ALA A 85 1.14 13.70 -13.46
C ALA A 85 2.48 12.93 -13.48
N GLN A 86 3.29 13.04 -12.42
CA GLN A 86 4.54 12.30 -12.29
C GLN A 86 4.27 10.79 -12.12
N ALA A 87 3.25 10.42 -11.35
CA ALA A 87 2.84 9.02 -11.21
C ALA A 87 2.48 8.42 -12.59
N THR A 88 1.77 9.17 -13.43
CA THR A 88 1.43 8.75 -14.81
C THR A 88 2.68 8.57 -15.67
N ASN A 89 3.63 9.51 -15.62
CA ASN A 89 4.89 9.41 -16.36
C ASN A 89 5.72 8.20 -15.87
N ASN A 90 5.76 7.98 -14.57
CA ASN A 90 6.43 6.84 -13.98
C ASN A 90 5.81 5.50 -14.45
N LEU A 91 4.47 5.43 -14.51
CA LEU A 91 3.81 4.23 -15.02
C LEU A 91 4.17 3.96 -16.49
N ARG A 92 4.14 5.00 -17.35
CA ARG A 92 4.53 4.87 -18.76
C ARG A 92 5.97 4.40 -18.90
N LYS A 93 6.89 4.96 -18.10
CA LYS A 93 8.29 4.53 -18.08
C LYS A 93 8.42 3.06 -17.65
N LEU A 94 7.85 2.69 -16.51
CA LEU A 94 7.94 1.30 -15.99
C LEU A 94 7.35 0.29 -16.98
N ALA A 95 6.20 0.59 -17.58
CA ALA A 95 5.51 -0.32 -18.47
C ALA A 95 6.09 -0.32 -19.90
N GLY A 96 6.48 0.85 -20.43
CA GLY A 96 6.93 1.02 -21.82
C GLY A 96 8.44 0.84 -22.00
N ASP A 97 9.24 1.50 -21.15
CA ASP A 97 10.70 1.51 -21.32
C ASP A 97 11.36 0.38 -20.52
N ASP A 98 10.92 0.19 -19.27
CA ASP A 98 11.53 -0.78 -18.34
C ASP A 98 10.88 -2.17 -18.42
N HIS A 99 9.78 -2.32 -19.17
CA HIS A 99 9.08 -3.57 -19.46
C HIS A 99 8.70 -4.39 -18.22
N VAL A 100 8.34 -3.72 -17.11
CA VAL A 100 7.96 -4.42 -15.88
C VAL A 100 6.71 -5.27 -16.06
N LEU A 101 6.62 -6.36 -15.30
CA LEU A 101 5.51 -7.31 -15.36
C LEU A 101 4.23 -6.78 -14.69
N ALA A 102 4.38 -6.04 -13.59
CA ALA A 102 3.29 -5.42 -12.84
C ALA A 102 3.82 -4.25 -12.01
N VAL A 103 2.95 -3.35 -11.55
CA VAL A 103 3.31 -2.14 -10.80
C VAL A 103 2.56 -2.10 -9.46
N ALA A 104 3.30 -2.08 -8.35
CA ALA A 104 2.79 -1.77 -7.02
C ALA A 104 2.68 -0.24 -6.87
N GLY A 105 1.48 0.26 -6.66
CA GLY A 105 1.20 1.70 -6.64
C GLY A 105 0.20 2.13 -7.71
N PRO A 106 -0.07 3.45 -7.77
CA PRO A 106 0.44 4.51 -6.92
C PRO A 106 -0.20 4.50 -5.52
N LEU A 107 0.36 5.32 -4.59
CA LEU A 107 -0.14 5.36 -3.22
C LEU A 107 -1.50 6.08 -3.13
N THR A 108 -1.62 7.30 -3.65
CA THR A 108 -2.79 8.15 -3.41
C THR A 108 -3.94 7.89 -4.38
N SER A 109 -5.18 8.18 -3.94
CA SER A 109 -6.36 8.11 -4.80
C SER A 109 -6.28 9.11 -5.96
N SER A 110 -5.74 10.32 -5.73
CA SER A 110 -5.55 11.32 -6.79
C SER A 110 -4.60 10.85 -7.88
N ALA A 111 -3.54 10.13 -7.52
CA ALA A 111 -2.64 9.52 -8.50
C ALA A 111 -3.28 8.30 -9.19
N ALA A 112 -4.01 7.46 -8.45
CA ALA A 112 -4.69 6.29 -9.01
C ALA A 112 -5.75 6.68 -10.07
N GLU A 113 -6.47 7.77 -9.87
CA GLU A 113 -7.46 8.28 -10.82
C GLU A 113 -6.88 8.57 -12.21
N VAL A 114 -5.63 8.99 -12.29
CA VAL A 114 -4.97 9.32 -13.56
C VAL A 114 -4.04 8.22 -14.07
N THR A 115 -3.52 7.35 -13.19
CA THR A 115 -2.62 6.26 -13.61
C THR A 115 -3.38 5.01 -14.03
N PHE A 116 -4.49 4.67 -13.41
CA PHE A 116 -5.25 3.47 -13.72
C PHE A 116 -5.79 3.42 -15.16
N PRO A 117 -6.29 4.54 -15.75
CA PRO A 117 -6.58 4.57 -17.20
C PRO A 117 -5.37 4.21 -18.06
N VAL A 118 -4.18 4.70 -17.70
CA VAL A 118 -2.93 4.41 -18.41
C VAL A 118 -2.48 2.96 -18.21
N ALA A 119 -2.67 2.39 -17.02
CA ALA A 119 -2.41 0.96 -16.76
C ALA A 119 -3.29 0.07 -17.67
N ASN A 120 -4.54 0.47 -17.88
CA ASN A 120 -5.47 -0.21 -18.77
C ASN A 120 -5.05 -0.08 -20.25
N GLU A 121 -4.63 1.13 -20.67
CA GLU A 121 -4.07 1.40 -22.01
C GLU A 121 -2.84 0.54 -22.29
N MET A 122 -1.90 0.48 -21.35
CA MET A 122 -0.61 -0.22 -21.50
C MET A 122 -0.67 -1.71 -21.14
N LYS A 123 -1.83 -2.22 -20.79
CA LYS A 123 -2.05 -3.63 -20.39
C LYS A 123 -1.04 -4.10 -19.33
N VAL A 124 -0.86 -3.33 -18.27
CA VAL A 124 -0.04 -3.67 -17.11
C VAL A 124 -0.86 -3.57 -15.84
N VAL A 125 -0.79 -4.58 -14.98
CA VAL A 125 -1.47 -4.52 -13.68
C VAL A 125 -0.86 -3.41 -12.84
N SER A 126 -1.71 -2.52 -12.32
CA SER A 126 -1.34 -1.51 -11.32
C SER A 126 -2.24 -1.69 -10.10
N THR A 127 -1.62 -1.87 -8.92
CA THR A 127 -2.37 -2.11 -7.67
C THR A 127 -1.99 -1.07 -6.63
N SER A 128 -2.95 -0.22 -6.26
CA SER A 128 -2.72 0.79 -5.22
C SER A 128 -2.71 0.18 -3.82
N GLN A 129 -1.77 0.62 -2.99
CA GLN A 129 -1.64 0.22 -1.60
C GLN A 129 -2.41 1.09 -0.61
N ALA A 130 -2.87 2.28 -1.01
CA ALA A 130 -3.53 3.20 -0.10
C ALA A 130 -4.79 3.89 -0.66
N SER A 131 -5.07 3.79 -1.96
CA SER A 131 -6.28 4.40 -2.54
C SER A 131 -7.55 3.74 -1.98
N SER A 132 -8.30 4.49 -1.19
CA SER A 132 -9.56 4.02 -0.56
C SER A 132 -10.81 4.80 -1.02
N LYS A 133 -10.64 5.73 -1.98
CA LYS A 133 -11.76 6.42 -2.62
C LYS A 133 -12.65 5.42 -3.38
N PRO A 134 -13.98 5.45 -3.17
CA PRO A 134 -14.90 4.54 -3.83
C PRO A 134 -14.79 4.53 -5.36
N GLY A 135 -14.80 3.33 -5.96
CA GLY A 135 -14.93 3.13 -7.40
C GLY A 135 -13.69 3.37 -8.26
N VAL A 136 -12.55 3.78 -7.67
CA VAL A 136 -11.33 4.11 -8.44
C VAL A 136 -10.82 2.93 -9.30
N ALA A 137 -10.81 1.71 -8.76
CA ALA A 137 -10.37 0.54 -9.54
C ALA A 137 -11.45 0.06 -10.52
N LYS A 138 -12.73 0.09 -10.13
CA LYS A 138 -13.88 -0.38 -10.92
C LYS A 138 -13.90 0.19 -12.34
N LEU A 139 -13.68 1.48 -12.50
CA LEU A 139 -13.72 2.18 -13.79
C LEU A 139 -12.57 1.78 -14.73
N ASN A 140 -11.53 1.12 -14.21
CA ASN A 140 -10.29 0.81 -14.91
C ASN A 140 -9.96 -0.69 -14.90
N ARG A 141 -10.99 -1.55 -14.74
CA ARG A 141 -10.85 -2.98 -14.92
C ARG A 141 -10.54 -3.31 -16.39
N PRO A 142 -9.82 -4.40 -16.69
CA PRO A 142 -9.35 -5.45 -15.78
C PRO A 142 -7.93 -5.23 -15.21
N TRP A 143 -7.26 -4.11 -15.44
CA TRP A 143 -5.84 -3.91 -15.13
C TRP A 143 -5.59 -3.14 -13.83
N ALA A 144 -6.62 -2.48 -13.29
CA ALA A 144 -6.55 -1.75 -12.02
C ALA A 144 -7.06 -2.59 -10.85
N PHE A 145 -6.31 -2.55 -9.74
CA PHE A 145 -6.64 -3.16 -8.47
C PHE A 145 -6.28 -2.24 -7.31
N ARG A 146 -6.79 -2.51 -6.13
CA ARG A 146 -6.33 -1.87 -4.89
C ARG A 146 -6.35 -2.86 -3.73
N ASN A 147 -5.27 -2.89 -2.96
CA ASN A 147 -5.18 -3.71 -1.74
C ASN A 147 -5.72 -2.96 -0.52
N THR A 148 -6.75 -2.15 -0.73
CA THR A 148 -7.46 -1.39 0.28
C THR A 148 -8.95 -1.68 0.22
N ILE A 149 -9.65 -1.32 1.28
CA ILE A 149 -11.10 -1.43 1.37
C ILE A 149 -11.70 -0.04 1.13
N ASP A 150 -12.87 -0.02 0.50
CA ASP A 150 -13.66 1.19 0.31
C ASP A 150 -14.02 1.86 1.65
N GLU A 151 -13.78 3.16 1.78
CA GLU A 151 -14.05 3.90 3.03
C GLU A 151 -15.54 3.88 3.41
N GLY A 152 -16.45 3.79 2.45
CA GLY A 152 -17.87 3.62 2.74
C GLY A 152 -18.18 2.27 3.39
N VAL A 153 -17.45 1.21 2.99
CA VAL A 153 -17.55 -0.12 3.63
C VAL A 153 -17.03 -0.05 5.07
N LEU A 154 -15.85 0.52 5.27
CA LEU A 154 -15.23 0.66 6.58
C LEU A 154 -16.07 1.52 7.53
N GLY A 155 -16.59 2.63 7.02
CA GLY A 155 -17.39 3.59 7.78
C GLY A 155 -18.67 3.00 8.34
N ARG A 156 -19.31 2.04 7.63
CA ARG A 156 -20.52 1.34 8.11
C ARG A 156 -20.30 0.55 9.42
N THR A 157 -19.08 0.18 9.72
CA THR A 157 -18.72 -0.45 11.00
C THR A 157 -18.13 0.55 11.98
N THR A 158 -17.36 1.51 11.49
CA THR A 158 -16.64 2.50 12.32
C THR A 158 -17.61 3.44 13.03
N VAL A 159 -18.60 3.98 12.31
CA VAL A 159 -19.54 4.98 12.87
C VAL A 159 -20.43 4.41 13.95
N PRO A 160 -21.08 3.23 13.81
CA PRO A 160 -21.83 2.61 14.90
C PRO A 160 -20.97 2.34 16.15
N TYR A 161 -19.74 1.84 15.96
CA TYR A 161 -18.82 1.66 17.09
C TYR A 161 -18.53 2.99 17.80
N TYR A 162 -18.16 4.04 17.04
CA TYR A 162 -17.86 5.35 17.58
C TYR A 162 -19.03 5.94 18.37
N LYS A 163 -20.26 5.85 17.82
CA LYS A 163 -21.50 6.26 18.51
C LYS A 163 -21.66 5.54 19.83
N GLN A 164 -21.54 4.22 19.84
CA GLN A 164 -21.76 3.41 21.03
C GLN A 164 -20.67 3.63 22.09
N ALA A 165 -19.40 3.68 21.68
CA ALA A 165 -18.27 3.78 22.60
C ALA A 165 -18.21 5.11 23.36
N PHE A 166 -18.70 6.20 22.75
CA PHE A 166 -18.60 7.55 23.31
C PHE A 166 -19.95 8.25 23.50
N GLY A 167 -21.07 7.58 23.25
CA GLY A 167 -22.42 8.17 23.42
C GLY A 167 -22.69 9.33 22.45
N ILE A 168 -22.11 9.34 21.25
CA ILE A 168 -22.14 10.43 20.29
C ILE A 168 -23.56 10.67 19.76
N LYS A 169 -24.04 11.93 19.88
CA LYS A 169 -25.30 12.41 19.31
C LYS A 169 -25.06 13.49 18.26
N THR A 170 -24.00 14.29 18.45
CA THR A 170 -23.64 15.41 17.56
C THR A 170 -22.17 15.35 17.20
N VAL A 171 -21.82 15.70 15.95
CA VAL A 171 -20.43 15.83 15.49
C VAL A 171 -20.22 17.12 14.71
N ALA A 172 -19.01 17.66 14.74
CA ALA A 172 -18.54 18.57 13.71
C ALA A 172 -17.61 17.82 12.75
N ILE A 173 -17.65 18.15 11.46
CA ILE A 173 -16.81 17.56 10.42
C ILE A 173 -15.83 18.60 9.90
N ILE A 174 -14.52 18.27 9.92
CA ILE A 174 -13.45 19.05 9.28
C ILE A 174 -12.67 18.15 8.32
N PHE A 175 -12.34 18.67 7.13
CA PHE A 175 -11.66 17.86 6.12
C PHE A 175 -10.70 18.65 5.23
N ASP A 176 -9.70 17.95 4.68
CA ASP A 176 -8.82 18.47 3.64
C ASP A 176 -9.54 18.45 2.28
N ALA A 177 -9.77 19.63 1.72
CA ALA A 177 -10.49 19.80 0.45
C ALA A 177 -9.63 19.47 -0.79
N LYS A 178 -8.31 19.35 -0.64
CA LYS A 178 -7.38 19.06 -1.76
C LYS A 178 -6.98 17.59 -1.83
N ASP A 179 -7.08 16.83 -0.73
CA ASP A 179 -6.92 15.39 -0.78
C ASP A 179 -8.20 14.70 -1.27
N ALA A 180 -8.10 13.91 -2.36
CA ALA A 180 -9.27 13.30 -3.00
C ALA A 180 -10.03 12.33 -2.09
N THR A 181 -9.31 11.59 -1.23
CA THR A 181 -9.92 10.68 -0.25
C THR A 181 -10.59 11.48 0.85
N ALA A 182 -9.87 12.41 1.46
CA ALA A 182 -10.37 13.21 2.57
C ALA A 182 -11.59 14.04 2.18
N ALA A 183 -11.57 14.70 1.02
CA ALA A 183 -12.71 15.45 0.50
C ALA A 183 -13.93 14.56 0.23
N THR A 184 -13.72 13.33 -0.26
CA THR A 184 -14.82 12.38 -0.49
C THR A 184 -15.38 11.86 0.84
N VAL A 185 -14.51 11.47 1.77
CA VAL A 185 -14.91 10.93 3.08
C VAL A 185 -15.59 12.02 3.92
N GLY A 186 -14.93 13.15 4.13
CA GLY A 186 -15.46 14.24 4.96
C GLY A 186 -16.67 14.96 4.35
N GLY A 187 -16.66 15.18 3.02
CA GLY A 187 -17.70 15.93 2.34
C GLY A 187 -18.93 15.12 1.91
N LYS A 188 -18.80 13.78 1.78
CA LYS A 188 -19.90 12.95 1.23
C LYS A 188 -20.21 11.71 2.08
N ILE A 189 -19.19 10.90 2.41
CA ILE A 189 -19.41 9.60 3.07
C ILE A 189 -19.82 9.78 4.52
N MET A 190 -19.04 10.53 5.31
CA MET A 190 -19.30 10.71 6.74
C MET A 190 -20.62 11.41 7.03
N PRO A 191 -21.03 12.50 6.32
CA PRO A 191 -22.34 13.08 6.53
C PRO A 191 -23.49 12.09 6.36
N GLY A 192 -23.43 11.23 5.33
CA GLY A 192 -24.42 10.17 5.10
C GLY A 192 -24.43 9.14 6.22
N LEU A 193 -23.27 8.61 6.58
CA LEU A 193 -23.13 7.62 7.66
C LEU A 193 -23.58 8.17 9.02
N MET A 194 -23.30 9.44 9.34
CA MET A 194 -23.78 10.09 10.57
C MET A 194 -25.30 10.14 10.59
N LYS A 195 -25.92 10.59 9.49
CA LYS A 195 -27.37 10.62 9.34
C LYS A 195 -28.00 9.24 9.49
N ASP A 196 -27.46 8.22 8.83
CA ASP A 196 -27.95 6.84 8.88
C ASP A 196 -27.89 6.24 10.30
N ASN A 197 -26.98 6.75 11.12
CA ASN A 197 -26.83 6.37 12.52
C ASN A 197 -27.53 7.32 13.50
N GLY A 198 -28.32 8.28 13.01
CA GLY A 198 -29.01 9.26 13.88
C GLY A 198 -28.04 10.14 14.67
N ILE A 199 -26.92 10.53 14.06
CA ILE A 199 -25.95 11.49 14.60
C ILE A 199 -26.11 12.79 13.80
N GLU A 200 -26.32 13.90 14.51
CA GLU A 200 -26.44 15.21 13.91
C GLU A 200 -25.05 15.77 13.52
N VAL A 201 -24.94 16.34 12.31
CA VAL A 201 -23.76 17.09 11.89
C VAL A 201 -24.00 18.57 12.18
N ALA A 202 -23.40 19.08 13.25
CA ALA A 202 -23.64 20.43 13.77
C ALA A 202 -23.21 21.55 12.80
N ASN A 203 -22.32 21.24 11.85
CA ASN A 203 -21.84 22.16 10.81
C ASN A 203 -22.28 21.75 9.39
N ALA A 204 -23.41 21.07 9.24
CA ALA A 204 -23.88 20.59 7.94
C ALA A 204 -24.06 21.73 6.90
N ASN A 205 -24.46 22.92 7.34
CA ASN A 205 -24.69 24.09 6.50
C ASN A 205 -23.44 25.00 6.36
N ASP A 206 -22.36 24.75 7.08
CA ASP A 206 -21.09 25.50 7.03
C ASP A 206 -19.93 24.49 7.09
N PRO A 207 -19.65 23.77 5.97
CA PRO A 207 -18.60 22.76 5.96
C PRO A 207 -17.24 23.36 6.30
N LEU A 208 -16.55 22.77 7.29
CA LEU A 208 -15.22 23.20 7.70
C LEU A 208 -14.18 22.47 6.86
N SER A 209 -13.42 23.21 6.10
CA SER A 209 -12.34 22.65 5.30
C SER A 209 -11.05 23.47 5.40
N PHE A 210 -9.96 22.83 5.02
CA PHE A 210 -8.65 23.44 4.82
C PHE A 210 -8.00 22.79 3.59
N ASN A 211 -6.80 23.22 3.19
CA ASN A 211 -6.09 22.60 2.07
C ASN A 211 -4.85 21.89 2.56
N THR A 212 -4.45 20.85 1.83
CA THR A 212 -3.17 20.15 2.06
C THR A 212 -2.01 21.16 2.14
N GLY A 213 -1.28 21.14 3.23
CA GLY A 213 -0.17 22.06 3.49
C GLY A 213 -0.54 23.32 4.30
N ASP A 214 -1.82 23.54 4.60
CA ASP A 214 -2.22 24.60 5.53
C ASP A 214 -1.66 24.31 6.93
N LEU A 215 -0.91 25.26 7.48
CA LEU A 215 -0.32 25.16 8.82
C LEU A 215 -1.19 25.74 9.92
N ASP A 216 -2.19 26.55 9.56
CA ASP A 216 -3.11 27.20 10.50
C ASP A 216 -4.56 26.78 10.20
N VAL A 217 -5.15 26.09 11.17
CA VAL A 217 -6.54 25.65 11.18
C VAL A 217 -7.31 26.21 12.39
N SER A 218 -6.76 27.28 12.98
CA SER A 218 -7.29 27.86 14.24
C SER A 218 -8.73 28.35 14.10
N ALA A 219 -9.07 28.97 12.97
CA ALA A 219 -10.42 29.46 12.70
C ALA A 219 -11.46 28.33 12.65
N GLN A 220 -11.11 27.21 11.97
CA GLN A 220 -11.98 26.04 11.89
C GLN A 220 -12.19 25.40 13.27
N VAL A 221 -11.10 25.24 14.05
CA VAL A 221 -11.19 24.67 15.40
C VAL A 221 -11.96 25.59 16.35
N THR A 222 -11.83 26.91 16.20
CA THR A 222 -12.64 27.88 16.98
C THR A 222 -14.14 27.71 16.69
N LYS A 223 -14.52 27.47 15.43
CA LYS A 223 -15.91 27.15 15.06
C LYS A 223 -16.36 25.82 15.70
N ILE A 224 -15.52 24.76 15.64
CA ILE A 224 -15.81 23.48 16.31
C ILE A 224 -16.06 23.70 17.81
N LYS A 225 -15.19 24.49 18.47
CA LYS A 225 -15.34 24.82 19.89
C LYS A 225 -16.68 25.52 20.19
N ALA A 226 -17.06 26.47 19.35
CA ALA A 226 -18.33 27.21 19.52
C ALA A 226 -19.56 26.31 19.33
N LEU A 227 -19.50 25.35 18.40
CA LEU A 227 -20.55 24.34 18.18
C LEU A 227 -20.68 23.34 19.35
N ASN A 228 -19.60 23.13 20.10
CA ASN A 228 -19.50 22.20 21.22
C ASN A 228 -20.12 20.81 20.94
N PRO A 229 -19.71 20.12 19.86
CA PRO A 229 -20.25 18.79 19.53
C PRO A 229 -19.79 17.74 20.54
N ASP A 230 -20.46 16.56 20.54
CA ASP A 230 -20.02 15.42 21.36
C ASP A 230 -18.71 14.82 20.82
N GLY A 231 -18.48 14.90 19.49
CA GLY A 231 -17.28 14.40 18.85
C GLY A 231 -16.91 15.13 17.56
N VAL A 232 -15.77 14.80 16.99
CA VAL A 232 -15.24 15.44 15.76
C VAL A 232 -14.88 14.39 14.74
N VAL A 233 -15.33 14.59 13.49
CA VAL A 233 -14.84 13.87 12.32
C VAL A 233 -13.65 14.64 11.75
N VAL A 234 -12.47 14.01 11.71
CA VAL A 234 -11.28 14.56 11.05
C VAL A 234 -11.00 13.71 9.83
N SER A 235 -11.17 14.29 8.64
CA SER A 235 -10.88 13.63 7.37
C SER A 235 -9.72 14.32 6.68
N ALA A 236 -8.54 13.77 6.88
CA ALA A 236 -7.27 14.27 6.35
C ALA A 236 -6.23 13.16 6.39
N ASP A 237 -5.13 13.31 5.65
CA ASP A 237 -3.97 12.48 5.91
C ASP A 237 -3.42 12.73 7.33
N TYR A 238 -2.62 11.78 7.84
CA TYR A 238 -2.16 11.83 9.21
C TYR A 238 -1.38 13.11 9.56
N SER A 239 -0.61 13.68 8.62
CA SER A 239 0.21 14.85 8.89
C SER A 239 -0.65 16.10 9.08
N GLN A 240 -1.67 16.26 8.27
CA GLN A 240 -2.66 17.32 8.39
C GLN A 240 -3.58 17.09 9.59
N ALA A 241 -3.99 15.86 9.83
CA ALA A 241 -4.78 15.50 11.02
C ALA A 241 -4.04 15.80 12.32
N VAL A 242 -2.71 15.61 12.40
CA VAL A 242 -1.87 16.01 13.54
C VAL A 242 -1.98 17.52 13.78
N THR A 243 -2.00 18.35 12.71
CA THR A 243 -2.18 19.80 12.83
C THR A 243 -3.54 20.15 13.44
N VAL A 244 -4.61 19.52 12.94
CA VAL A 244 -5.97 19.71 13.50
C VAL A 244 -6.05 19.29 14.96
N ILE A 245 -5.53 18.11 15.29
CA ILE A 245 -5.61 17.52 16.65
C ILE A 245 -4.78 18.35 17.66
N ARG A 246 -3.59 18.83 17.27
CA ARG A 246 -2.79 19.73 18.10
C ARG A 246 -3.53 21.06 18.35
N GLU A 247 -4.18 21.58 17.35
CA GLU A 247 -4.95 22.81 17.47
C GLU A 247 -6.20 22.61 18.34
N MET A 248 -6.89 21.47 18.21
CA MET A 248 -7.99 21.09 19.12
C MET A 248 -7.51 21.08 20.56
N LYS A 249 -6.38 20.42 20.85
CA LYS A 249 -5.76 20.42 22.18
C LYS A 249 -5.44 21.84 22.65
N ARG A 250 -4.78 22.65 21.83
CA ARG A 250 -4.40 24.04 22.16
C ARG A 250 -5.60 24.90 22.54
N GLN A 251 -6.75 24.71 21.87
CA GLN A 251 -7.97 25.43 22.18
C GLN A 251 -8.84 24.77 23.27
N GLY A 252 -8.43 23.63 23.83
CA GLY A 252 -9.16 22.89 24.87
C GLY A 252 -10.38 22.12 24.33
N VAL A 253 -10.40 21.77 23.04
CA VAL A 253 -11.43 20.92 22.44
C VAL A 253 -11.00 19.46 22.62
N ILE A 254 -11.28 18.91 23.81
CA ILE A 254 -10.95 17.52 24.16
C ILE A 254 -12.20 16.65 23.90
N LYS A 255 -12.38 16.26 22.65
CA LYS A 255 -13.54 15.48 22.18
C LYS A 255 -13.05 14.23 21.44
N PRO A 256 -13.75 13.09 21.50
CA PRO A 256 -13.42 11.93 20.71
C PRO A 256 -13.38 12.27 19.21
N VAL A 257 -12.37 11.73 18.53
CA VAL A 257 -12.18 11.92 17.08
C VAL A 257 -12.44 10.60 16.37
N VAL A 258 -13.10 10.67 15.22
CA VAL A 258 -13.23 9.57 14.27
C VAL A 258 -12.79 10.01 12.88
N GLY A 259 -12.19 9.12 12.12
CA GLY A 259 -11.84 9.37 10.71
C GLY A 259 -11.67 8.10 9.89
N SER A 260 -11.02 8.27 8.75
CA SER A 260 -10.73 7.20 7.79
C SER A 260 -9.44 6.45 8.13
N THR A 261 -9.07 5.50 7.25
CA THR A 261 -7.77 4.80 7.31
C THR A 261 -6.56 5.74 7.32
N GLN A 262 -6.72 6.97 6.82
CA GLN A 262 -5.66 7.99 6.79
C GLN A 262 -5.19 8.44 8.18
N LEU A 263 -5.99 8.21 9.24
CA LEU A 263 -5.60 8.54 10.62
C LEU A 263 -4.65 7.49 11.26
N ILE A 264 -4.36 6.36 10.58
CA ILE A 264 -3.54 5.30 11.17
C ILE A 264 -2.05 5.69 11.16
N SER A 265 -1.65 6.40 12.21
CA SER A 265 -0.27 6.79 12.46
C SER A 265 -0.02 6.94 13.96
N SER A 266 1.16 6.53 14.43
CA SER A 266 1.58 6.76 15.82
C SER A 266 1.78 8.25 16.14
N ALA A 267 2.07 9.07 15.13
CA ALA A 267 2.22 10.51 15.29
C ALA A 267 0.91 11.19 15.77
N ILE A 268 -0.24 10.70 15.30
CA ILE A 268 -1.55 11.19 15.74
C ILE A 268 -1.76 10.93 17.23
N LEU A 269 -1.44 9.72 17.70
CA LEU A 269 -1.62 9.35 19.11
C LEU A 269 -0.73 10.14 20.07
N LYS A 270 0.42 10.61 19.57
CA LYS A 270 1.35 11.46 20.34
C LYS A 270 0.96 12.93 20.32
N ALA A 271 0.24 13.38 19.30
CA ALA A 271 -0.15 14.77 19.14
C ALA A 271 -1.02 15.27 20.31
N ALA A 272 -1.97 14.45 20.75
CA ALA A 272 -2.85 14.70 21.87
C ALA A 272 -3.30 13.37 22.52
N PRO A 273 -2.49 12.78 23.43
CA PRO A 273 -2.79 11.48 24.03
C PRO A 273 -4.11 11.43 24.81
N GLU A 274 -4.60 12.59 25.23
CA GLU A 274 -5.88 12.77 25.95
C GLU A 274 -7.11 12.73 25.03
N ILE A 275 -6.94 12.87 23.70
CA ILE A 275 -8.04 12.80 22.73
C ILE A 275 -8.20 11.36 22.26
N PRO A 276 -9.34 10.68 22.54
CA PRO A 276 -9.59 9.36 21.98
C PRO A 276 -9.75 9.44 20.46
N ILE A 277 -9.06 8.57 19.74
CA ILE A 277 -9.11 8.54 18.27
C ILE A 277 -9.56 7.17 17.81
N VAL A 278 -10.54 7.12 16.92
CA VAL A 278 -11.07 5.89 16.31
C VAL A 278 -10.86 5.95 14.80
N ALA A 279 -10.32 4.88 14.25
CA ALA A 279 -10.17 4.73 12.80
C ALA A 279 -10.25 3.25 12.39
N PRO A 280 -10.62 2.95 11.14
CA PRO A 280 -10.47 1.61 10.59
C PRO A 280 -9.04 1.35 10.13
N ALA A 281 -8.59 0.09 10.21
CA ALA A 281 -7.27 -0.34 9.75
C ALA A 281 -7.32 -1.78 9.23
N THR A 282 -6.53 -2.10 8.22
CA THR A 282 -6.30 -3.50 7.79
C THR A 282 -5.05 -4.10 8.42
N PHE A 283 -4.21 -3.25 8.99
CA PHE A 283 -2.99 -3.61 9.73
C PHE A 283 -2.64 -2.49 10.71
N TYR A 284 -2.05 -2.84 11.85
CA TYR A 284 -1.44 -1.92 12.83
C TYR A 284 -0.28 -2.65 13.53
N ALA A 285 0.77 -1.93 13.93
CA ALA A 285 2.03 -2.52 14.37
C ALA A 285 1.92 -3.45 15.59
N SER A 286 0.94 -3.24 16.45
CA SER A 286 0.67 -4.11 17.62
C SER A 286 -0.33 -5.23 17.34
N MET A 287 -0.60 -5.56 16.06
CA MET A 287 -1.46 -6.68 15.68
C MET A 287 -0.79 -8.01 16.06
N ALA A 288 -1.52 -8.85 16.80
CA ALA A 288 -1.06 -10.17 17.18
C ALA A 288 -1.13 -11.18 16.03
N GLY A 289 -0.22 -12.14 16.05
CA GLY A 289 -0.13 -13.24 15.10
C GLY A 289 1.27 -13.40 14.50
N ASP A 290 1.61 -14.61 14.10
CA ASP A 290 2.97 -14.96 13.65
C ASP A 290 3.45 -14.07 12.47
N LYS A 291 2.58 -13.86 11.48
CA LYS A 291 2.94 -13.08 10.28
C LYS A 291 3.09 -11.59 10.56
N PRO A 292 2.10 -10.88 11.16
CA PRO A 292 2.24 -9.47 11.46
C PRO A 292 3.38 -9.20 12.43
N GLU A 293 3.56 -10.01 13.47
CA GLU A 293 4.66 -9.86 14.43
C GLU A 293 6.03 -10.04 13.76
N LYS A 294 6.17 -11.06 12.90
CA LYS A 294 7.39 -11.26 12.11
C LYS A 294 7.66 -10.06 11.21
N PHE A 295 6.66 -9.59 10.46
CA PHE A 295 6.79 -8.42 9.59
C PHE A 295 7.25 -7.17 10.36
N VAL A 296 6.62 -6.88 11.50
CA VAL A 296 7.00 -5.74 12.36
C VAL A 296 8.44 -5.91 12.87
N LYS A 297 8.80 -7.10 13.36
CA LYS A 297 10.14 -7.41 13.86
C LYS A 297 11.23 -7.22 12.80
N GLU A 298 10.96 -7.60 11.56
CA GLU A 298 11.92 -7.51 10.46
C GLU A 298 12.01 -6.10 9.87
N LEU A 299 10.88 -5.42 9.69
CA LEU A 299 10.86 -4.11 9.05
C LEU A 299 11.24 -2.96 10.00
N THR A 300 10.84 -2.98 11.27
CA THR A 300 11.10 -1.88 12.21
C THR A 300 12.58 -1.47 12.27
N PRO A 301 13.56 -2.40 12.38
CA PRO A 301 14.99 -2.02 12.40
C PRO A 301 15.46 -1.39 11.09
N VAL A 302 14.81 -1.71 9.97
CA VAL A 302 15.12 -1.12 8.65
C VAL A 302 14.61 0.32 8.60
N LEU A 303 13.36 0.55 9.01
CA LEU A 303 12.74 1.87 9.03
C LEU A 303 13.51 2.86 9.93
N ARG A 304 13.92 2.43 11.11
CA ARG A 304 14.63 3.26 12.09
C ARG A 304 16.04 3.72 11.64
N LYS A 305 16.56 3.14 10.56
CA LYS A 305 17.82 3.58 9.93
C LYS A 305 17.64 4.66 8.88
N ILE A 306 16.39 4.95 8.48
CA ILE A 306 16.13 5.95 7.44
C ILE A 306 16.22 7.34 8.05
N SER A 307 17.16 8.13 7.55
CA SER A 307 17.35 9.52 8.01
C SER A 307 16.09 10.35 7.81
N GLY A 308 15.75 11.15 8.82
CA GLY A 308 14.60 12.07 8.78
C GLY A 308 13.22 11.40 9.01
N LEU A 309 13.18 10.10 9.39
CA LEU A 309 12.00 9.49 9.98
C LEU A 309 12.06 9.55 11.51
N PRO A 310 10.90 9.48 12.21
CA PRO A 310 10.87 9.40 13.68
C PRO A 310 11.68 8.21 14.21
N ALA A 311 12.43 8.39 15.29
CA ALA A 311 13.27 7.34 15.87
C ALA A 311 12.46 6.10 16.31
N GLU A 312 11.20 6.31 16.69
CA GLU A 312 10.26 5.28 17.13
C GLU A 312 9.29 4.85 16.04
N ILE A 313 9.63 5.08 14.76
CA ILE A 313 8.75 4.67 13.65
C ILE A 313 8.53 3.17 13.67
N GLU A 314 7.30 2.79 13.38
CA GLU A 314 6.85 1.40 13.23
C GLU A 314 6.18 1.20 11.86
N PRO A 315 6.13 -0.04 11.36
CA PRO A 315 5.42 -0.35 10.13
C PRO A 315 3.97 0.11 10.15
N SER A 316 3.56 0.76 9.09
CA SER A 316 2.20 1.24 8.88
C SER A 316 1.35 0.22 8.10
N MET A 317 0.05 0.46 8.04
CA MET A 317 -0.87 -0.27 7.16
C MET A 317 -0.44 -0.20 5.68
N TYR A 318 0.15 0.92 5.26
CA TYR A 318 0.57 1.11 3.87
C TYR A 318 1.83 0.32 3.53
N ASP A 319 2.71 0.09 4.51
CA ASP A 319 3.86 -0.80 4.38
C ASP A 319 3.40 -2.27 4.29
N ALA A 320 2.42 -2.65 5.11
CA ALA A 320 1.80 -3.96 5.02
C ALA A 320 1.13 -4.18 3.65
N ASN A 321 0.35 -3.21 3.18
CA ASN A 321 -0.36 -3.32 1.91
C ASN A 321 0.58 -3.43 0.71
N ILE A 322 1.68 -2.66 0.64
CA ILE A 322 2.62 -2.74 -0.48
C ILE A 322 3.44 -4.04 -0.43
N TYR A 323 3.78 -4.51 0.76
CA TYR A 323 4.40 -5.82 0.97
C TYR A 323 3.51 -6.95 0.44
N GLU A 324 2.22 -6.91 0.77
CA GLU A 324 1.23 -7.88 0.30
C GLU A 324 1.07 -7.84 -1.23
N ILE A 325 0.98 -6.64 -1.84
CA ILE A 325 0.87 -6.48 -3.30
C ILE A 325 2.06 -7.12 -4.01
N ALA A 326 3.28 -6.78 -3.62
CA ALA A 326 4.49 -7.34 -4.23
C ALA A 326 4.56 -8.86 -4.00
N SER A 327 4.16 -9.35 -2.82
CA SER A 327 4.10 -10.78 -2.51
C SER A 327 3.05 -11.52 -3.37
N ILE A 328 1.90 -10.90 -3.64
CA ILE A 328 0.86 -11.44 -4.56
C ILE A 328 1.42 -11.52 -5.99
N TYR A 329 2.13 -10.50 -6.48
CA TYR A 329 2.77 -10.54 -7.79
C TYR A 329 3.81 -11.64 -7.89
N ILE A 330 4.65 -11.81 -6.85
CA ILE A 330 5.63 -12.90 -6.77
C ILE A 330 4.93 -14.27 -6.79
N GLU A 331 3.82 -14.40 -6.09
CA GLU A 331 3.01 -15.64 -6.12
C GLU A 331 2.39 -15.86 -7.50
N ALA A 332 1.89 -14.82 -8.16
CA ALA A 332 1.38 -14.90 -9.53
C ALA A 332 2.47 -15.39 -10.51
N VAL A 333 3.69 -14.85 -10.41
CA VAL A 333 4.83 -15.31 -11.21
C VAL A 333 5.09 -16.81 -10.98
N LYS A 334 5.04 -17.25 -9.72
CA LYS A 334 5.29 -18.67 -9.37
C LYS A 334 4.19 -19.61 -9.86
N LYS A 335 2.93 -19.20 -9.83
CA LYS A 335 1.77 -20.09 -10.04
C LYS A 335 1.09 -19.97 -11.40
N ALA A 336 1.22 -18.83 -12.09
CA ALA A 336 0.52 -18.57 -13.36
C ALA A 336 1.35 -18.86 -14.61
N GLY A 337 2.53 -19.46 -14.49
CA GLY A 337 3.39 -19.81 -15.63
C GLY A 337 4.02 -18.58 -16.29
N VAL A 338 4.28 -17.53 -15.52
CA VAL A 338 5.02 -16.33 -15.98
C VAL A 338 6.46 -16.70 -16.23
N THR A 339 6.98 -16.34 -17.39
CA THR A 339 8.33 -16.72 -17.84
C THR A 339 9.37 -15.64 -17.57
N GLY A 340 8.97 -14.36 -17.51
CA GLY A 340 9.86 -13.20 -17.41
C GLY A 340 10.68 -12.94 -18.69
N LYS A 341 10.42 -13.64 -19.79
CA LYS A 341 11.11 -13.43 -21.06
C LYS A 341 10.57 -12.21 -21.80
N PRO A 342 11.41 -11.42 -22.48
CA PRO A 342 10.97 -10.25 -23.23
C PRO A 342 9.87 -10.56 -24.26
N ASP A 343 9.99 -11.67 -24.99
CA ASP A 343 9.04 -12.09 -26.02
C ASP A 343 7.67 -12.50 -25.45
N ASP A 344 7.60 -12.85 -24.17
CA ASP A 344 6.38 -13.27 -23.49
C ASP A 344 5.71 -12.13 -22.69
N LEU A 345 6.22 -10.90 -22.71
CA LEU A 345 5.84 -9.80 -21.83
C LEU A 345 4.32 -9.56 -21.79
N GLU A 346 3.65 -9.45 -22.94
CA GLU A 346 2.20 -9.22 -23.01
C GLU A 346 1.40 -10.42 -22.45
N ALA A 347 1.85 -11.63 -22.76
CA ALA A 347 1.26 -12.85 -22.25
C ALA A 347 1.46 -12.98 -20.73
N ASP A 348 2.63 -12.64 -20.21
CA ASP A 348 2.96 -12.68 -18.79
C ASP A 348 2.16 -11.66 -17.99
N ARG A 349 2.02 -10.43 -18.48
CA ARG A 349 1.13 -9.42 -17.90
C ARG A 349 -0.33 -9.89 -17.83
N THR A 350 -0.78 -10.55 -18.91
CA THR A 350 -2.13 -11.13 -18.96
C THR A 350 -2.30 -12.24 -17.92
N ARG A 351 -1.30 -13.12 -17.77
CA ARG A 351 -1.31 -14.18 -16.75
C ARG A 351 -1.37 -13.61 -15.33
N ILE A 352 -0.61 -12.54 -15.03
CA ILE A 352 -0.65 -11.86 -13.74
C ILE A 352 -2.03 -11.22 -13.51
N ARG A 353 -2.58 -10.52 -14.49
CA ARG A 353 -3.93 -9.94 -14.40
C ARG A 353 -4.98 -11.00 -14.10
N ASP A 354 -4.96 -12.12 -14.82
CA ASP A 354 -5.94 -13.20 -14.66
C ASP A 354 -5.79 -13.92 -13.31
N TYR A 355 -4.55 -14.05 -12.83
CA TYR A 355 -4.27 -14.55 -11.50
C TYR A 355 -4.86 -13.62 -10.43
N MET A 356 -4.60 -12.31 -10.54
CA MET A 356 -5.15 -11.30 -9.64
C MET A 356 -6.68 -11.30 -9.62
N ALA A 357 -7.31 -11.38 -10.80
CA ALA A 357 -8.77 -11.38 -10.92
C ALA A 357 -9.44 -12.61 -10.28
N LYS A 358 -8.69 -13.71 -10.15
CA LYS A 358 -9.18 -14.97 -9.55
C LYS A 358 -8.59 -15.23 -8.16
N LEU A 359 -7.82 -14.29 -7.63
CA LEU A 359 -7.16 -14.46 -6.34
C LEU A 359 -8.17 -14.70 -5.23
N SER A 360 -8.00 -15.80 -4.52
CA SER A 360 -8.81 -16.14 -3.35
C SER A 360 -7.93 -16.79 -2.29
N GLY A 361 -8.00 -16.27 -1.05
CA GLY A 361 -7.31 -16.86 0.08
C GLY A 361 -5.80 -16.67 0.10
N PHE A 362 -5.24 -15.63 -0.56
CA PHE A 362 -3.84 -15.29 -0.36
C PHE A 362 -3.56 -15.01 1.12
N ALA A 363 -2.52 -15.61 1.63
CA ALA A 363 -2.22 -15.56 3.06
C ALA A 363 -1.53 -14.22 3.44
N GLY A 364 -2.30 -13.13 3.49
CA GLY A 364 -1.85 -11.79 3.89
C GLY A 364 -1.45 -11.68 5.36
N LEU A 365 -1.00 -10.50 5.76
CA LEU A 365 -0.55 -10.20 7.13
C LEU A 365 -1.71 -10.18 8.12
N GLY A 366 -2.82 -9.56 7.74
CA GLY A 366 -4.03 -9.46 8.58
C GLY A 366 -5.04 -10.61 8.40
N GLY A 367 -4.73 -11.58 7.54
CA GLY A 367 -5.62 -12.69 7.18
C GLY A 367 -5.70 -12.92 5.67
N PRO A 368 -6.62 -13.76 5.19
CA PRO A 368 -6.80 -14.03 3.77
C PRO A 368 -7.11 -12.76 2.97
N ILE A 369 -6.62 -12.73 1.71
CA ILE A 369 -6.91 -11.65 0.75
C ILE A 369 -7.50 -12.29 -0.51
N ALA A 370 -8.54 -11.66 -1.04
CA ALA A 370 -9.11 -11.89 -2.36
C ALA A 370 -9.38 -10.54 -3.03
N PHE A 371 -9.72 -10.54 -4.32
CA PHE A 371 -10.22 -9.35 -5.01
C PHE A 371 -11.64 -9.60 -5.51
N ASN A 372 -12.50 -8.58 -5.39
CA ASN A 372 -13.83 -8.61 -5.97
C ASN A 372 -13.80 -8.25 -7.47
N GLU A 373 -14.95 -8.29 -8.12
CA GLU A 373 -15.10 -7.94 -9.54
C GLU A 373 -14.72 -6.47 -9.84
N ASP A 374 -14.85 -5.58 -8.88
CA ASP A 374 -14.45 -4.17 -8.97
C ASP A 374 -12.93 -3.94 -8.79
N GLY A 375 -12.16 -5.00 -8.46
CA GLY A 375 -10.72 -4.94 -8.21
C GLY A 375 -10.36 -4.46 -6.81
N ASP A 376 -11.31 -4.39 -5.90
CA ASP A 376 -11.10 -4.02 -4.50
C ASP A 376 -10.77 -5.25 -3.66
N ALA A 377 -9.89 -5.08 -2.68
CA ALA A 377 -9.54 -6.18 -1.80
C ALA A 377 -10.72 -6.61 -0.92
N ILE A 378 -10.92 -7.93 -0.85
CA ILE A 378 -11.71 -8.59 0.18
C ILE A 378 -10.74 -9.08 1.23
N LYS A 379 -10.79 -8.48 2.41
CA LYS A 379 -9.90 -8.80 3.55
C LYS A 379 -10.49 -8.37 4.88
N ALA A 380 -9.94 -8.87 5.96
CA ALA A 380 -10.28 -8.41 7.30
C ALA A 380 -9.89 -6.96 7.52
N PHE A 381 -10.67 -6.25 8.31
CA PHE A 381 -10.33 -4.93 8.86
C PHE A 381 -10.67 -4.87 10.34
N TYR A 382 -10.14 -3.88 11.00
CA TYR A 382 -10.27 -3.68 12.43
C TYR A 382 -10.68 -2.25 12.69
N ILE A 383 -11.65 -2.04 13.58
CA ILE A 383 -11.84 -0.72 14.17
C ILE A 383 -10.88 -0.63 15.33
N VAL A 384 -9.94 0.29 15.23
CA VAL A 384 -8.93 0.51 16.25
C VAL A 384 -9.17 1.83 16.97
N GLN A 385 -8.87 1.82 18.27
CA GLN A 385 -8.91 3.00 19.11
C GLN A 385 -7.51 3.29 19.63
N GLY A 386 -7.07 4.53 19.47
CA GLY A 386 -5.83 5.00 20.06
C GLY A 386 -5.98 5.13 21.58
N GLN A 387 -5.09 4.45 22.31
CA GLN A 387 -5.04 4.49 23.76
C GLN A 387 -3.59 4.32 24.23
N ASN A 388 -3.15 5.20 25.14
CA ASN A 388 -1.79 5.15 25.70
C ASN A 388 -0.67 5.10 24.65
N GLY A 389 -0.86 5.83 23.54
CA GLY A 389 0.12 5.91 22.46
C GLY A 389 0.18 4.69 21.51
N THR A 390 -0.73 3.74 21.65
CA THR A 390 -0.83 2.54 20.80
C THR A 390 -2.23 2.37 20.24
N TRP A 391 -2.33 1.68 19.10
CA TRP A 391 -3.60 1.27 18.52
C TRP A 391 -4.05 -0.05 19.12
N GLN A 392 -5.30 -0.10 19.56
CA GLN A 392 -5.94 -1.30 20.09
C GLN A 392 -7.16 -1.67 19.26
N SER A 393 -7.24 -2.91 18.82
CA SER A 393 -8.43 -3.44 18.14
C SER A 393 -9.63 -3.50 19.08
N LYS A 394 -10.78 -3.03 18.60
CA LYS A 394 -12.05 -3.05 19.31
C LYS A 394 -13.10 -3.90 18.58
N VAL A 395 -13.10 -3.87 17.25
CA VAL A 395 -14.01 -4.65 16.41
C VAL A 395 -13.21 -5.22 15.23
N ARG A 396 -13.48 -6.46 14.86
CA ARG A 396 -13.02 -7.07 13.61
C ARG A 396 -14.18 -7.17 12.64
N GLY A 397 -13.97 -6.69 11.42
CA GLY A 397 -14.92 -6.81 10.31
C GLY A 397 -14.31 -7.54 9.11
N CYS A 398 -15.14 -7.81 8.11
CA CYS A 398 -14.75 -8.35 6.82
C CYS A 398 -15.37 -7.49 5.71
N SER A 399 -14.59 -7.18 4.67
CA SER A 399 -15.06 -6.35 3.57
C SER A 399 -15.87 -7.11 2.50
N ALA A 400 -16.03 -8.43 2.66
CA ALA A 400 -16.90 -9.20 1.79
C ALA A 400 -18.37 -8.71 1.87
N PRO A 401 -19.16 -8.84 0.77
CA PRO A 401 -20.57 -8.41 0.77
C PRO A 401 -21.42 -9.06 1.86
N ASP A 402 -21.11 -10.31 2.21
CA ASP A 402 -21.79 -11.07 3.29
C ASP A 402 -21.19 -10.83 4.68
N GLY A 403 -20.13 -9.98 4.77
CA GLY A 403 -19.42 -9.65 6.00
C GLY A 403 -18.58 -10.79 6.59
N LYS A 404 -18.45 -11.94 5.93
CA LYS A 404 -17.81 -13.15 6.48
C LYS A 404 -16.89 -13.87 5.51
N GLN A 405 -17.26 -13.98 4.24
CA GLN A 405 -16.58 -14.84 3.28
C GLN A 405 -15.26 -14.20 2.79
N GLY A 406 -14.17 -14.96 2.87
CA GLY A 406 -12.87 -14.52 2.35
C GLY A 406 -11.98 -13.75 3.34
N CYS A 407 -12.39 -13.61 4.58
CA CYS A 407 -11.63 -13.02 5.67
C CYS A 407 -11.38 -14.05 6.80
#